data_161f8945f5b4a4a3e1d2be881f27da1b
#
_entry.id   161f8945f5b4a4a3e1d2be881f27da1b
#
_cell.length_a   1.000
_cell.length_b   1.000
_cell.length_c   1.000
_cell.angle_alpha   90.00
_cell.angle_beta   90.00
_cell.angle_gamma   90.00
#
_symmetry.space_group_name_H-M   'P 1'
#
loop_
_entity.id
_entity.type
_entity.pdbx_description
1 polymer ?
#
loop_
_entity_poly.entity_id
_entity_poly.type
_entity_poly.pdbx_seq_one_letter_code
_entity_poly.pdbx_strand_id
1 'polypeptide(L)'
;MNDYRFETLQLHVGQENPDPATDARAVPIYATTSYVFKNSAHAAARFGLSDAGNIYGRLTNSTQDVLEQRIAALEGGIAALALASGAAAISYTLEALGQNRGHFVAQKTIYGGSYNLLAHTLPNFGITATFVNIHDLAEVEAAIRENTRAIYIETLGNPNSDIPDIDALAALAHKHGLPLVVDNTFGTPYLIRPIEHGADIVVHSATKFLGGHGTTLGGVIVDSGKFDWEASGKYPAVAAPNPSYHGVAFVKAAGPAAFVTYIRAILLRDTGATISPFAAFLLLQGIETLSLRLERHAENTRKVVEFLAGHPQVEKVNHPSLPDHPDHALYQKYFPKGGASIFTFEIKGGQAEAHKFIDSLKIFSLLANVADVKSLVIHPATTTHSQLEEKELGNQGIRQNTIRLSIGTEHIDDILADLQNGFDAVRA
;
A
#
# COMPACT_ATOMS: atom_id res chain seq x y z
N MET A 1 -11.05 -23.42 1.06
CA MET A 1 -10.68 -22.53 -0.07
C MET A 1 -9.20 -22.23 -0.21
N ASN A 2 -8.34 -22.75 0.68
CA ASN A 2 -6.91 -22.39 0.67
C ASN A 2 -6.09 -22.97 -0.49
N ASP A 3 -6.68 -23.79 -1.36
CA ASP A 3 -5.97 -24.44 -2.48
C ASP A 3 -6.17 -23.77 -3.84
N TYR A 4 -7.00 -22.73 -3.92
CA TYR A 4 -7.21 -22.02 -5.17
C TYR A 4 -6.04 -21.06 -5.49
N ARG A 5 -5.81 -20.88 -6.79
CA ARG A 5 -4.83 -19.93 -7.30
C ARG A 5 -5.35 -18.50 -7.18
N PHE A 6 -4.43 -17.54 -7.27
CA PHE A 6 -4.71 -16.11 -7.10
C PHE A 6 -5.90 -15.65 -7.95
N GLU A 7 -5.92 -16.03 -9.21
CA GLU A 7 -6.93 -15.63 -10.20
C GLU A 7 -8.34 -16.13 -9.82
N THR A 8 -8.45 -17.25 -9.13
CA THR A 8 -9.70 -17.76 -8.59
C THR A 8 -10.07 -17.05 -7.27
N LEU A 9 -9.09 -16.85 -6.39
CA LEU A 9 -9.32 -16.16 -5.12
C LEU A 9 -9.81 -14.71 -5.34
N GLN A 10 -9.22 -13.98 -6.30
CA GLN A 10 -9.60 -12.58 -6.60
C GLN A 10 -11.04 -12.43 -7.08
N LEU A 11 -11.66 -13.51 -7.57
CA LEU A 11 -13.03 -13.52 -8.08
C LEU A 11 -14.06 -14.03 -7.07
N HIS A 12 -13.67 -14.93 -6.15
CA HIS A 12 -14.64 -15.71 -5.40
C HIS A 12 -14.63 -15.48 -3.88
N VAL A 13 -13.49 -15.12 -3.28
CA VAL A 13 -13.42 -14.97 -1.81
C VAL A 13 -14.36 -13.87 -1.32
N GLY A 14 -15.15 -14.21 -0.28
CA GLY A 14 -16.15 -13.33 0.32
C GLY A 14 -17.52 -13.37 -0.40
N GLN A 15 -17.63 -14.07 -1.55
CA GLN A 15 -18.90 -14.28 -2.26
C GLN A 15 -19.04 -15.71 -2.81
N GLU A 16 -18.62 -16.68 -2.03
CA GLU A 16 -18.72 -18.10 -2.36
C GLU A 16 -20.17 -18.56 -2.52
N ASN A 17 -21.05 -17.94 -1.75
CA ASN A 17 -22.48 -18.14 -1.81
C ASN A 17 -23.16 -16.87 -2.36
N PRO A 18 -24.31 -17.02 -3.04
CA PRO A 18 -25.12 -15.87 -3.42
C PRO A 18 -25.64 -15.13 -2.18
N ASP A 19 -26.09 -13.89 -2.38
CA ASP A 19 -26.74 -13.13 -1.31
C ASP A 19 -27.94 -13.91 -0.74
N PRO A 20 -28.00 -14.16 0.59
CA PRO A 20 -29.01 -15.06 1.17
C PRO A 20 -30.42 -14.48 1.16
N ALA A 21 -30.60 -13.18 0.91
CA ALA A 21 -31.89 -12.55 0.86
C ALA A 21 -32.49 -12.45 -0.55
N THR A 22 -31.62 -12.41 -1.58
CA THR A 22 -32.04 -12.09 -2.95
C THR A 22 -31.52 -13.07 -4.00
N ASP A 23 -30.68 -14.03 -3.64
CA ASP A 23 -29.96 -14.93 -4.52
C ASP A 23 -29.05 -14.20 -5.53
N ALA A 24 -28.73 -12.93 -5.29
CA ALA A 24 -27.88 -12.14 -6.17
C ALA A 24 -26.48 -12.74 -6.27
N ARG A 25 -25.98 -12.90 -7.50
CA ARG A 25 -24.62 -13.40 -7.76
C ARG A 25 -23.57 -12.31 -7.55
N ALA A 26 -23.85 -11.08 -7.95
CA ALA A 26 -22.97 -9.93 -7.70
C ALA A 26 -23.04 -9.52 -6.24
N VAL A 27 -21.96 -8.95 -5.72
CA VAL A 27 -21.92 -8.41 -4.35
C VAL A 27 -22.92 -7.24 -4.25
N PRO A 28 -23.93 -7.30 -3.38
CA PRO A 28 -24.87 -6.19 -3.20
C PRO A 28 -24.19 -4.97 -2.56
N ILE A 29 -24.64 -3.77 -2.91
CA ILE A 29 -24.20 -2.53 -2.26
C ILE A 29 -25.15 -2.21 -1.10
N TYR A 30 -24.74 -2.50 0.14
CA TYR A 30 -25.53 -2.23 1.32
C TYR A 30 -25.34 -0.77 1.80
N ALA A 31 -26.06 0.15 1.16
CA ALA A 31 -26.02 1.58 1.49
C ALA A 31 -26.88 1.87 2.73
N THR A 32 -26.42 1.47 3.91
CA THR A 32 -27.12 1.68 5.19
C THR A 32 -26.17 2.15 6.28
N THR A 33 -26.69 2.96 7.20
CA THR A 33 -25.95 3.42 8.38
C THR A 33 -26.12 2.49 9.59
N SER A 34 -27.23 1.77 9.69
CA SER A 34 -27.60 1.03 10.91
C SER A 34 -28.37 -0.25 10.59
N TYR A 35 -28.35 -1.17 11.54
CA TYR A 35 -28.97 -2.49 11.43
C TYR A 35 -29.93 -2.72 12.60
N VAL A 36 -31.08 -3.38 12.31
CA VAL A 36 -32.13 -3.63 13.30
C VAL A 36 -31.81 -4.87 14.13
N PHE A 37 -31.93 -4.76 15.43
CA PHE A 37 -31.81 -5.89 16.36
C PHE A 37 -33.16 -6.61 16.55
N LYS A 38 -33.09 -7.92 16.79
CA LYS A 38 -34.31 -8.73 17.04
C LYS A 38 -35.03 -8.34 18.35
N ASN A 39 -34.25 -7.99 19.37
CA ASN A 39 -34.71 -7.55 20.68
C ASN A 39 -33.55 -6.93 21.48
N SER A 40 -33.81 -6.43 22.69
CA SER A 40 -32.81 -5.79 23.53
C SER A 40 -31.66 -6.73 23.96
N ALA A 41 -31.95 -8.01 24.19
CA ALA A 41 -30.90 -8.99 24.52
C ALA A 41 -29.95 -9.24 23.34
N HIS A 42 -30.48 -9.32 22.13
CA HIS A 42 -29.66 -9.40 20.89
C HIS A 42 -28.79 -8.14 20.72
N ALA A 43 -29.35 -6.95 20.95
CA ALA A 43 -28.59 -5.71 20.94
C ALA A 43 -27.42 -5.75 21.96
N ALA A 44 -27.72 -6.12 23.20
CA ALA A 44 -26.69 -6.23 24.25
C ALA A 44 -25.57 -7.24 23.88
N ALA A 45 -25.93 -8.39 23.31
CA ALA A 45 -24.97 -9.41 22.88
C ALA A 45 -24.04 -8.89 21.76
N ARG A 46 -24.57 -8.12 20.79
CA ARG A 46 -23.77 -7.47 19.73
C ARG A 46 -22.77 -6.46 20.31
N PHE A 47 -23.22 -5.56 21.18
CA PHE A 47 -22.35 -4.57 21.81
C PHE A 47 -21.34 -5.19 22.78
N GLY A 48 -21.70 -6.31 23.42
CA GLY A 48 -20.82 -7.07 24.30
C GLY A 48 -19.87 -8.02 23.57
N LEU A 49 -19.83 -8.02 22.23
CA LEU A 49 -18.99 -8.89 21.39
C LEU A 49 -19.22 -10.41 21.58
N SER A 50 -20.34 -10.80 22.18
CA SER A 50 -20.75 -12.21 22.37
C SER A 50 -21.58 -12.76 21.21
N ASP A 51 -22.03 -11.91 20.31
CA ASP A 51 -22.72 -12.26 19.07
C ASP A 51 -22.12 -11.44 17.91
N ALA A 52 -21.69 -12.14 16.86
CA ALA A 52 -21.04 -11.52 15.70
C ALA A 52 -22.08 -10.91 14.74
N GLY A 53 -21.74 -9.82 14.06
CA GLY A 53 -22.51 -9.23 12.98
C GLY A 53 -22.59 -7.71 12.99
N ASN A 54 -23.43 -7.15 12.14
CA ASN A 54 -23.49 -5.73 11.91
C ASN A 54 -24.21 -4.98 13.04
N ILE A 55 -23.70 -3.81 13.39
CA ILE A 55 -24.27 -2.87 14.37
C ILE A 55 -24.53 -1.52 13.70
N TYR A 56 -23.48 -0.95 13.15
CA TYR A 56 -23.47 0.38 12.55
C TYR A 56 -22.47 0.45 11.39
N GLY A 57 -22.87 1.06 10.29
CA GLY A 57 -22.12 1.04 9.01
C GLY A 57 -20.70 1.61 9.04
N ARG A 58 -20.35 2.40 10.08
CA ARG A 58 -18.97 2.86 10.29
C ARG A 58 -18.05 1.71 10.74
N LEU A 59 -18.57 0.76 11.52
CA LEU A 59 -17.79 -0.35 12.07
C LEU A 59 -17.78 -1.56 11.16
N THR A 60 -18.95 -1.91 10.60
CA THR A 60 -19.17 -3.11 9.80
C THR A 60 -20.21 -2.85 8.72
N ASN A 61 -19.97 -3.39 7.53
CA ASN A 61 -20.92 -3.35 6.42
C ASN A 61 -20.65 -4.55 5.52
N SER A 62 -21.69 -5.23 5.07
CA SER A 62 -21.56 -6.49 4.31
C SER A 62 -20.81 -6.33 2.98
N THR A 63 -20.91 -5.17 2.31
CA THR A 63 -20.13 -4.91 1.08
C THR A 63 -18.65 -4.72 1.38
N GLN A 64 -18.34 -3.99 2.46
CA GLN A 64 -16.97 -3.79 2.93
C GLN A 64 -16.34 -5.10 3.39
N ASP A 65 -17.10 -5.96 4.05
CA ASP A 65 -16.65 -7.26 4.55
C ASP A 65 -16.16 -8.18 3.41
N VAL A 66 -16.86 -8.20 2.27
CA VAL A 66 -16.38 -8.93 1.08
C VAL A 66 -15.02 -8.41 0.59
N LEU A 67 -14.84 -7.09 0.57
CA LEU A 67 -13.55 -6.49 0.21
C LEU A 67 -12.45 -6.90 1.18
N GLU A 68 -12.73 -6.83 2.48
CA GLU A 68 -11.78 -7.18 3.54
C GLU A 68 -11.36 -8.65 3.47
N GLN A 69 -12.32 -9.58 3.35
CA GLN A 69 -12.06 -11.01 3.21
C GLN A 69 -11.23 -11.30 1.97
N ARG A 70 -11.56 -10.68 0.84
CA ARG A 70 -10.86 -10.89 -0.43
C ARG A 70 -9.40 -10.42 -0.36
N ILE A 71 -9.15 -9.21 0.13
CA ILE A 71 -7.77 -8.70 0.25
C ILE A 71 -6.98 -9.52 1.26
N ALA A 72 -7.56 -9.89 2.41
CA ALA A 72 -6.89 -10.76 3.38
C ALA A 72 -6.43 -12.07 2.74
N ALA A 73 -7.32 -12.73 1.98
CA ALA A 73 -6.97 -13.99 1.30
C ALA A 73 -5.92 -13.80 0.20
N LEU A 74 -5.97 -12.71 -0.56
CA LEU A 74 -5.00 -12.43 -1.62
C LEU A 74 -3.60 -12.13 -1.07
N GLU A 75 -3.49 -11.42 0.05
CA GLU A 75 -2.22 -11.16 0.75
C GLU A 75 -1.72 -12.37 1.57
N GLY A 76 -2.58 -13.35 1.86
CA GLY A 76 -2.25 -14.45 2.75
C GLY A 76 -2.32 -14.08 4.24
N GLY A 77 -3.07 -13.04 4.57
CA GLY A 77 -3.35 -12.60 5.95
C GLY A 77 -4.55 -13.30 6.56
N ILE A 78 -4.69 -13.15 7.89
CA ILE A 78 -5.81 -13.72 8.65
C ILE A 78 -7.06 -12.83 8.59
N ALA A 79 -6.86 -11.51 8.51
CA ALA A 79 -7.93 -10.52 8.50
C ALA A 79 -7.47 -9.21 7.83
N ALA A 80 -8.43 -8.43 7.34
CA ALA A 80 -8.16 -7.09 6.83
C ALA A 80 -9.20 -6.08 7.35
N LEU A 81 -8.86 -4.80 7.24
CA LEU A 81 -9.70 -3.66 7.55
C LEU A 81 -9.67 -2.65 6.40
N ALA A 82 -10.81 -2.39 5.79
CA ALA A 82 -10.96 -1.39 4.75
C ALA A 82 -11.25 0.01 5.34
N LEU A 83 -10.59 1.01 4.81
CA LEU A 83 -10.61 2.40 5.27
C LEU A 83 -10.80 3.38 4.11
N ALA A 84 -11.12 4.62 4.42
CA ALA A 84 -11.44 5.67 3.45
C ALA A 84 -10.28 6.02 2.49
N SER A 85 -9.03 5.77 2.87
CA SER A 85 -7.85 6.06 2.05
C SER A 85 -6.62 5.28 2.49
N GLY A 86 -5.60 5.19 1.63
CA GLY A 86 -4.28 4.66 2.00
C GLY A 86 -3.64 5.44 3.14
N ALA A 87 -3.78 6.77 3.14
CA ALA A 87 -3.30 7.60 4.25
C ALA A 87 -3.94 7.23 5.59
N ALA A 88 -5.24 6.92 5.61
CA ALA A 88 -5.92 6.43 6.81
C ALA A 88 -5.40 5.06 7.24
N ALA A 89 -5.11 4.15 6.30
CA ALA A 89 -4.55 2.84 6.62
C ALA A 89 -3.16 2.96 7.26
N ILE A 90 -2.28 3.81 6.71
CA ILE A 90 -0.96 4.08 7.26
C ILE A 90 -1.07 4.78 8.63
N SER A 91 -1.87 5.85 8.73
CA SER A 91 -2.05 6.62 9.98
C SER A 91 -2.55 5.72 11.11
N TYR A 92 -3.63 4.98 10.89
CA TYR A 92 -4.18 4.07 11.91
C TYR A 92 -3.20 2.96 12.32
N THR A 93 -2.44 2.42 11.37
CA THR A 93 -1.39 1.43 11.68
C THR A 93 -0.32 2.04 12.59
N LEU A 94 0.19 3.22 12.23
CA LEU A 94 1.24 3.89 12.98
C LEU A 94 0.72 4.39 14.35
N GLU A 95 -0.49 4.93 14.42
CA GLU A 95 -1.12 5.37 15.67
C GLU A 95 -1.39 4.19 16.62
N ALA A 96 -1.88 3.06 16.07
CA ALA A 96 -2.14 1.85 16.86
C ALA A 96 -0.86 1.29 17.50
N LEU A 97 0.24 1.27 16.74
CA LEU A 97 1.55 0.80 17.21
C LEU A 97 2.27 1.84 18.06
N GLY A 98 2.20 3.12 17.66
CA GLY A 98 2.99 4.22 18.22
C GLY A 98 2.50 4.81 19.52
N GLN A 99 1.54 4.20 20.20
CA GLN A 99 1.01 4.67 21.49
C GLN A 99 2.12 4.89 22.52
N ASN A 100 1.88 5.79 23.47
CA ASN A 100 2.83 6.12 24.53
C ASN A 100 4.19 6.64 24.03
N ARG A 101 4.17 7.55 23.06
CA ARG A 101 5.36 8.15 22.46
C ARG A 101 6.26 7.13 21.76
N GLY A 102 5.65 6.27 20.97
CA GLY A 102 6.36 5.29 20.16
C GLY A 102 7.30 5.92 19.13
N HIS A 103 8.29 5.14 18.73
CA HIS A 103 9.25 5.49 17.70
C HIS A 103 9.18 4.47 16.56
N PHE A 104 9.43 4.91 15.33
CA PHE A 104 9.50 4.07 14.15
C PHE A 104 10.86 4.17 13.48
N VAL A 105 11.37 3.06 12.98
CA VAL A 105 12.48 3.07 12.01
C VAL A 105 11.85 2.94 10.63
N ALA A 106 12.04 3.94 9.78
CA ALA A 106 11.38 4.02 8.49
C ALA A 106 12.39 4.12 7.35
N GLN A 107 12.10 3.44 6.24
CA GLN A 107 12.83 3.62 4.99
C GLN A 107 12.79 5.10 4.58
N LYS A 108 13.92 5.67 4.15
CA LYS A 108 13.99 7.08 3.76
C LYS A 108 13.33 7.40 2.42
N THR A 109 13.27 6.42 1.52
CA THR A 109 12.71 6.52 0.17
C THR A 109 11.28 5.98 0.11
N ILE A 110 10.39 6.54 0.93
CA ILE A 110 8.96 6.19 0.98
C ILE A 110 8.10 7.26 0.33
N TYR A 111 6.84 6.94 0.11
CA TYR A 111 5.84 7.88 -0.37
C TYR A 111 5.87 9.19 0.43
N GLY A 112 5.90 10.33 -0.28
CA GLY A 112 6.03 11.66 0.35
C GLY A 112 4.96 11.97 1.41
N GLY A 113 3.73 11.43 1.25
CA GLY A 113 2.69 11.55 2.28
C GLY A 113 3.03 10.77 3.56
N SER A 114 3.59 9.57 3.45
CA SER A 114 4.06 8.77 4.59
C SER A 114 5.24 9.43 5.27
N TYR A 115 6.17 10.00 4.48
CA TYR A 115 7.29 10.77 5.00
C TYR A 115 6.78 11.96 5.82
N ASN A 116 5.91 12.80 5.24
CA ASN A 116 5.34 13.96 5.93
C ASN A 116 4.56 13.58 7.19
N LEU A 117 3.81 12.48 7.15
CA LEU A 117 3.09 11.96 8.32
C LEU A 117 4.07 11.65 9.46
N LEU A 118 5.13 10.88 9.18
CA LEU A 118 6.13 10.47 10.17
C LEU A 118 7.06 11.61 10.62
N ALA A 119 7.45 12.51 9.70
CA ALA A 119 8.41 13.57 9.99
C ALA A 119 7.78 14.80 10.66
N HIS A 120 6.53 15.13 10.34
CA HIS A 120 5.94 16.42 10.71
C HIS A 120 4.61 16.30 11.45
N THR A 121 3.72 15.37 11.08
CA THR A 121 2.38 15.29 11.67
C THR A 121 2.39 14.52 12.98
N LEU A 122 2.86 13.29 12.98
CA LEU A 122 2.86 12.41 14.16
C LEU A 122 3.73 12.92 15.33
N PRO A 123 4.84 13.66 15.12
CA PRO A 123 5.56 14.27 16.23
C PRO A 123 4.72 15.21 17.10
N ASN A 124 3.71 15.87 16.53
CA ASN A 124 2.77 16.69 17.32
C ASN A 124 1.92 15.85 18.28
N PHE A 125 1.81 14.55 18.06
CA PHE A 125 1.14 13.58 18.92
C PHE A 125 2.12 12.73 19.74
N GLY A 126 3.41 13.10 19.73
CA GLY A 126 4.47 12.43 20.49
C GLY A 126 5.02 11.15 19.85
N ILE A 127 4.62 10.82 18.62
CA ILE A 127 5.14 9.69 17.86
C ILE A 127 6.26 10.18 16.96
N THR A 128 7.42 9.51 16.99
CA THR A 128 8.63 9.94 16.26
C THR A 128 9.14 8.87 15.30
N ALA A 129 10.01 9.27 14.38
CA ALA A 129 10.64 8.33 13.45
C ALA A 129 12.11 8.66 13.21
N THR A 130 12.90 7.64 12.87
CA THR A 130 14.23 7.77 12.28
C THR A 130 14.21 7.18 10.88
N PHE A 131 14.58 7.99 9.89
CA PHE A 131 14.66 7.56 8.49
C PHE A 131 16.06 7.01 8.22
N VAL A 132 16.14 5.82 7.64
CA VAL A 132 17.37 5.06 7.44
C VAL A 132 17.53 4.62 5.98
N ASN A 133 18.78 4.35 5.59
CA ASN A 133 19.06 3.61 4.38
C ASN A 133 18.72 2.14 4.59
N ILE A 134 17.66 1.69 3.93
CA ILE A 134 17.11 0.33 4.11
C ILE A 134 18.05 -0.79 3.63
N HIS A 135 19.04 -0.47 2.79
CA HIS A 135 20.03 -1.41 2.31
C HIS A 135 21.22 -1.60 3.31
N ASP A 136 21.30 -0.77 4.35
CA ASP A 136 22.29 -0.88 5.43
C ASP A 136 21.62 -1.40 6.72
N LEU A 137 21.62 -2.72 6.90
CA LEU A 137 21.02 -3.36 8.08
C LEU A 137 21.67 -2.90 9.40
N ALA A 138 22.94 -2.49 9.39
CA ALA A 138 23.61 -1.97 10.59
C ALA A 138 23.06 -0.59 10.94
N GLU A 139 22.81 0.29 9.96
CA GLU A 139 22.14 1.58 10.16
C GLU A 139 20.70 1.37 10.69
N VAL A 140 19.96 0.40 10.10
CA VAL A 140 18.60 0.07 10.55
C VAL A 140 18.62 -0.39 12.00
N GLU A 141 19.51 -1.32 12.38
CA GLU A 141 19.60 -1.84 13.74
C GLU A 141 20.02 -0.75 14.73
N ALA A 142 21.00 0.10 14.38
CA ALA A 142 21.47 1.21 15.21
C ALA A 142 20.38 2.27 15.47
N ALA A 143 19.39 2.39 14.60
CA ALA A 143 18.25 3.29 14.76
C ALA A 143 17.19 2.77 15.74
N ILE A 144 17.21 1.48 16.09
CA ILE A 144 16.24 0.88 17.01
C ILE A 144 16.49 1.38 18.43
N ARG A 145 15.44 1.83 19.11
CA ARG A 145 15.42 2.36 20.47
C ARG A 145 14.49 1.53 21.35
N GLU A 146 14.55 1.72 22.65
CA GLU A 146 13.64 1.06 23.61
C GLU A 146 12.15 1.29 23.27
N ASN A 147 11.82 2.52 22.89
CA ASN A 147 10.45 2.89 22.49
C ASN A 147 10.15 2.65 21.01
N THR A 148 11.02 1.98 20.24
CA THR A 148 10.69 1.60 18.86
C THR A 148 9.52 0.62 18.83
N ARG A 149 8.61 0.83 17.88
CA ARG A 149 7.35 0.07 17.76
C ARG A 149 7.21 -0.68 16.44
N ALA A 150 7.91 -0.32 15.39
CA ALA A 150 7.96 -1.09 14.15
C ALA A 150 9.11 -0.61 13.27
N ILE A 151 9.46 -1.46 12.28
CA ILE A 151 10.16 -1.05 11.08
C ILE A 151 9.10 -0.88 9.99
N TYR A 152 9.12 0.27 9.28
CA TYR A 152 8.17 0.61 8.20
C TYR A 152 8.90 0.73 6.87
N ILE A 153 8.45 -0.03 5.86
CA ILE A 153 9.04 -0.05 4.52
C ILE A 153 7.98 -0.09 3.42
N GLU A 154 8.37 0.18 2.18
CA GLU A 154 7.57 -0.06 0.97
C GLU A 154 8.20 -1.19 0.16
N THR A 155 7.40 -2.05 -0.47
CA THR A 155 7.91 -3.12 -1.36
C THR A 155 8.63 -2.58 -2.59
N LEU A 156 8.18 -1.44 -3.09
CA LEU A 156 8.76 -0.67 -4.18
C LEU A 156 8.68 0.81 -3.81
N GLY A 157 9.83 1.43 -3.62
CA GLY A 157 9.91 2.83 -3.21
C GLY A 157 9.40 3.81 -4.27
N ASN A 158 8.97 4.97 -3.86
CA ASN A 158 8.46 6.04 -4.72
C ASN A 158 9.37 7.28 -4.61
N PRO A 159 10.00 7.76 -5.70
CA PRO A 159 9.64 7.49 -7.10
C PRO A 159 10.52 6.44 -7.81
N ASN A 160 11.54 5.91 -7.18
CA ASN A 160 12.65 5.23 -7.85
C ASN A 160 12.54 3.70 -7.91
N SER A 161 11.49 3.10 -7.32
CA SER A 161 11.28 1.64 -7.28
C SER A 161 12.44 0.86 -6.64
N ASP A 162 13.12 1.46 -5.66
CA ASP A 162 14.11 0.75 -4.84
C ASP A 162 13.44 -0.37 -4.02
N ILE A 163 14.16 -1.48 -3.84
CA ILE A 163 13.62 -2.72 -3.29
C ILE A 163 14.38 -3.09 -2.01
N PRO A 164 13.70 -3.13 -0.83
CA PRO A 164 14.31 -3.61 0.40
C PRO A 164 14.46 -5.14 0.41
N ASP A 165 15.45 -5.67 1.15
CA ASP A 165 15.48 -7.10 1.50
C ASP A 165 14.48 -7.38 2.63
N ILE A 166 13.25 -7.72 2.25
CA ILE A 166 12.14 -7.92 3.19
C ILE A 166 12.45 -9.05 4.18
N ASP A 167 13.02 -10.16 3.73
CA ASP A 167 13.36 -11.29 4.61
C ASP A 167 14.36 -10.88 5.69
N ALA A 168 15.41 -10.14 5.32
CA ALA A 168 16.42 -9.67 6.25
C ALA A 168 15.85 -8.67 7.27
N LEU A 169 15.00 -7.76 6.81
CA LEU A 169 14.36 -6.76 7.67
C LEU A 169 13.33 -7.37 8.61
N ALA A 170 12.57 -8.37 8.16
CA ALA A 170 11.66 -9.13 9.02
C ALA A 170 12.43 -9.85 10.13
N ALA A 171 13.52 -10.55 9.78
CA ALA A 171 14.37 -11.22 10.77
C ALA A 171 14.95 -10.22 11.79
N LEU A 172 15.38 -9.04 11.33
CA LEU A 172 15.89 -7.99 12.22
C LEU A 172 14.78 -7.42 13.12
N ALA A 173 13.61 -7.11 12.58
CA ALA A 173 12.47 -6.62 13.37
C ALA A 173 12.09 -7.63 14.46
N HIS A 174 11.92 -8.90 14.11
CA HIS A 174 11.54 -9.96 15.05
C HIS A 174 12.60 -10.21 16.12
N LYS A 175 13.89 -10.12 15.79
CA LYS A 175 15.00 -10.18 16.78
C LYS A 175 14.82 -9.15 17.92
N HIS A 176 14.23 -8.00 17.62
CA HIS A 176 13.97 -6.93 18.58
C HIS A 176 12.53 -6.91 19.13
N GLY A 177 11.71 -7.94 18.84
CA GLY A 177 10.31 -8.02 19.24
C GLY A 177 9.44 -6.93 18.61
N LEU A 178 9.76 -6.54 17.38
CA LEU A 178 9.05 -5.52 16.60
C LEU A 178 8.33 -6.17 15.41
N PRO A 179 7.12 -5.71 15.04
CA PRO A 179 6.53 -6.10 13.77
C PRO A 179 7.21 -5.37 12.61
N LEU A 180 7.26 -6.04 11.44
CA LEU A 180 7.56 -5.41 10.17
C LEU A 180 6.25 -4.97 9.51
N VAL A 181 6.13 -3.67 9.25
CA VAL A 181 5.02 -3.05 8.51
C VAL A 181 5.47 -2.76 7.09
N VAL A 182 4.74 -3.30 6.12
CA VAL A 182 5.09 -3.17 4.70
C VAL A 182 3.94 -2.51 3.93
N ASP A 183 4.21 -1.38 3.29
CA ASP A 183 3.30 -0.82 2.30
C ASP A 183 3.50 -1.55 0.97
N ASN A 184 2.49 -2.35 0.59
CA ASN A 184 2.51 -3.15 -0.63
C ASN A 184 1.67 -2.53 -1.75
N THR A 185 1.50 -1.22 -1.73
CA THR A 185 0.67 -0.50 -2.72
C THR A 185 1.14 -0.73 -4.15
N PHE A 186 2.46 -0.71 -4.40
CA PHE A 186 3.02 -0.89 -5.75
C PHE A 186 3.30 -2.36 -6.10
N GLY A 187 3.66 -3.17 -5.09
CA GLY A 187 3.85 -4.61 -5.29
C GLY A 187 2.54 -5.33 -5.59
N THR A 188 1.49 -5.00 -4.90
CA THR A 188 0.19 -5.71 -4.88
C THR A 188 0.31 -7.18 -4.47
N PRO A 189 -0.74 -7.81 -3.97
CA PRO A 189 -0.68 -9.22 -3.61
C PRO A 189 -0.49 -10.16 -4.81
N TYR A 190 -0.60 -9.65 -6.04
CA TYR A 190 -0.36 -10.42 -7.26
C TYR A 190 1.13 -10.59 -7.58
N LEU A 191 1.91 -9.53 -7.43
CA LEU A 191 3.34 -9.56 -7.76
C LEU A 191 4.18 -10.06 -6.59
N ILE A 192 3.81 -9.67 -5.36
CA ILE A 192 4.51 -10.08 -4.13
C ILE A 192 3.54 -10.12 -2.95
N ARG A 193 3.72 -11.09 -2.06
CA ARG A 193 3.03 -11.18 -0.77
C ARG A 193 4.04 -11.01 0.37
N PRO A 194 4.18 -9.80 0.93
CA PRO A 194 5.16 -9.54 1.99
C PRO A 194 5.00 -10.45 3.22
N ILE A 195 3.77 -10.93 3.51
CA ILE A 195 3.50 -11.88 4.61
C ILE A 195 4.24 -13.22 4.42
N GLU A 196 4.50 -13.65 3.19
CA GLU A 196 5.29 -14.84 2.88
C GLU A 196 6.79 -14.60 3.14
N HIS A 197 7.20 -13.33 3.24
CA HIS A 197 8.55 -12.85 3.53
C HIS A 197 8.71 -12.29 4.95
N GLY A 198 7.78 -12.60 5.86
CA GLY A 198 7.86 -12.26 7.27
C GLY A 198 7.26 -10.91 7.66
N ALA A 199 6.57 -10.20 6.76
CA ALA A 199 5.80 -9.04 7.15
C ALA A 199 4.65 -9.42 8.09
N ASP A 200 4.45 -8.61 9.13
CA ASP A 200 3.39 -8.83 10.11
C ASP A 200 2.13 -8.05 9.78
N ILE A 201 2.32 -6.84 9.26
CA ILE A 201 1.24 -5.96 8.84
C ILE A 201 1.53 -5.46 7.44
N VAL A 202 0.54 -5.57 6.55
CA VAL A 202 0.62 -5.02 5.19
C VAL A 202 -0.41 -3.92 5.05
N VAL A 203 0.00 -2.79 4.48
CA VAL A 203 -0.92 -1.68 4.17
C VAL A 203 -0.99 -1.44 2.66
N HIS A 204 -2.13 -0.95 2.21
CA HIS A 204 -2.36 -0.58 0.82
C HIS A 204 -3.09 0.76 0.70
N SER A 205 -2.64 1.58 -0.21
CA SER A 205 -3.54 2.52 -0.88
C SER A 205 -4.30 1.76 -1.97
N ALA A 206 -5.51 1.30 -1.64
CA ALA A 206 -6.37 0.59 -2.59
C ALA A 206 -6.80 1.47 -3.77
N THR A 207 -6.65 2.79 -3.64
CA THR A 207 -6.80 3.80 -4.69
C THR A 207 -5.97 3.50 -5.94
N LYS A 208 -4.81 2.84 -5.76
CA LYS A 208 -3.80 2.58 -6.79
C LYS A 208 -4.13 1.32 -7.58
N PHE A 209 -3.20 0.42 -7.77
CA PHE A 209 -3.40 -0.80 -8.59
C PHE A 209 -4.61 -1.67 -8.17
N LEU A 210 -4.96 -1.74 -6.87
CA LEU A 210 -6.11 -2.55 -6.44
C LEU A 210 -7.40 -2.07 -7.11
N GLY A 211 -7.69 -0.77 -7.04
CA GLY A 211 -8.79 -0.15 -7.78
C GLY A 211 -8.49 -0.01 -9.27
N GLY A 212 -7.33 0.53 -9.60
CA GLY A 212 -6.72 0.57 -10.92
C GLY A 212 -7.31 1.58 -11.92
N HIS A 213 -8.37 2.28 -11.59
CA HIS A 213 -9.14 3.11 -12.55
C HIS A 213 -9.22 4.59 -12.16
N GLY A 214 -8.59 5.00 -11.04
CA GLY A 214 -8.65 6.38 -10.57
C GLY A 214 -10.05 6.88 -10.17
N THR A 215 -10.99 5.98 -9.90
CA THR A 215 -12.42 6.29 -9.69
C THR A 215 -12.79 6.49 -8.23
N THR A 216 -12.02 5.92 -7.30
CA THR A 216 -12.33 6.01 -5.86
C THR A 216 -11.07 5.93 -5.01
N LEU A 217 -11.16 6.53 -3.83
CA LEU A 217 -10.16 6.38 -2.78
C LEU A 217 -10.47 5.15 -1.92
N GLY A 218 -9.42 4.55 -1.37
CA GLY A 218 -9.53 3.49 -0.39
C GLY A 218 -8.20 3.12 0.21
N GLY A 219 -8.21 2.55 1.40
CA GLY A 219 -7.06 1.99 2.08
C GLY A 219 -7.40 0.63 2.67
N VAL A 220 -6.40 -0.20 2.86
CA VAL A 220 -6.59 -1.50 3.53
C VAL A 220 -5.40 -1.78 4.44
N ILE A 221 -5.67 -2.30 5.62
CA ILE A 221 -4.69 -2.89 6.54
C ILE A 221 -4.92 -4.39 6.54
N VAL A 222 -3.87 -5.18 6.36
CA VAL A 222 -3.91 -6.65 6.44
C VAL A 222 -3.05 -7.10 7.61
N ASP A 223 -3.62 -7.92 8.48
CA ASP A 223 -2.94 -8.55 9.61
C ASP A 223 -2.50 -9.96 9.21
N SER A 224 -1.23 -10.28 9.35
CA SER A 224 -0.73 -11.63 9.10
C SER A 224 -1.25 -12.66 10.11
N GLY A 225 -1.61 -12.21 11.31
CA GLY A 225 -1.97 -13.04 12.46
C GLY A 225 -0.79 -13.79 13.08
N LYS A 226 0.45 -13.48 12.68
CA LYS A 226 1.66 -14.24 13.10
C LYS A 226 2.44 -13.55 14.21
N PHE A 227 2.27 -12.23 14.40
CA PHE A 227 3.00 -11.49 15.42
C PHE A 227 2.47 -11.78 16.84
N ASP A 228 3.36 -12.11 17.75
CA ASP A 228 3.01 -12.37 19.16
C ASP A 228 2.98 -11.06 19.96
N TRP A 229 1.81 -10.44 20.02
CA TRP A 229 1.56 -9.17 20.73
C TRP A 229 1.81 -9.26 22.24
N GLU A 230 1.57 -10.43 22.85
CA GLU A 230 1.77 -10.65 24.30
C GLU A 230 3.26 -10.83 24.63
N ALA A 231 3.96 -11.70 23.90
CA ALA A 231 5.37 -12.00 24.13
C ALA A 231 6.27 -10.77 23.91
N SER A 232 5.94 -9.92 22.96
CA SER A 232 6.68 -8.66 22.72
C SER A 232 6.64 -7.71 23.92
N GLY A 233 5.52 -7.64 24.65
CA GLY A 233 5.34 -6.73 25.81
C GLY A 233 5.25 -5.24 25.47
N LYS A 234 5.38 -4.87 24.18
CA LYS A 234 5.43 -3.46 23.74
C LYS A 234 4.07 -2.87 23.34
N TYR A 235 3.02 -3.69 23.23
CA TYR A 235 1.71 -3.30 22.65
C TYR A 235 0.55 -3.52 23.61
N PRO A 236 0.54 -2.82 24.77
CA PRO A 236 -0.51 -3.01 25.79
C PRO A 236 -1.92 -2.68 25.27
N ALA A 237 -2.06 -1.79 24.29
CA ALA A 237 -3.36 -1.47 23.70
C ALA A 237 -4.04 -2.66 23.01
N VAL A 238 -3.26 -3.59 22.48
CA VAL A 238 -3.75 -4.81 21.82
C VAL A 238 -3.79 -5.98 22.81
N ALA A 239 -2.74 -6.11 23.64
CA ALA A 239 -2.51 -7.28 24.49
C ALA A 239 -3.10 -7.18 25.90
N ALA A 240 -3.22 -5.96 26.47
CA ALA A 240 -3.74 -5.77 27.83
C ALA A 240 -5.26 -5.50 27.85
N PRO A 241 -5.91 -5.68 29.03
CA PRO A 241 -7.32 -5.32 29.22
C PRO A 241 -7.62 -3.87 28.84
N ASN A 242 -8.59 -3.66 27.94
CA ASN A 242 -8.94 -2.34 27.44
C ASN A 242 -10.14 -1.76 28.23
N PRO A 243 -10.00 -0.59 28.88
CA PRO A 243 -11.06 0.00 29.69
C PRO A 243 -12.29 0.42 28.87
N SER A 244 -12.13 0.77 27.58
CA SER A 244 -13.24 1.13 26.70
C SER A 244 -14.04 -0.07 26.20
N TYR A 245 -13.55 -1.30 26.46
CA TYR A 245 -14.21 -2.57 26.17
C TYR A 245 -14.35 -3.45 27.43
N HIS A 246 -14.78 -2.84 28.54
CA HIS A 246 -15.07 -3.55 29.81
C HIS A 246 -13.90 -4.44 30.30
N GLY A 247 -12.67 -4.08 30.01
CA GLY A 247 -11.48 -4.84 30.41
C GLY A 247 -11.16 -6.06 29.52
N VAL A 248 -11.76 -6.18 28.35
CA VAL A 248 -11.41 -7.22 27.38
C VAL A 248 -10.08 -6.89 26.70
N ALA A 249 -9.16 -7.86 26.61
CA ALA A 249 -7.94 -7.76 25.79
C ALA A 249 -8.23 -8.26 24.37
N PHE A 250 -7.80 -7.51 23.35
CA PHE A 250 -8.09 -7.87 21.95
C PHE A 250 -7.44 -9.18 21.53
N VAL A 251 -6.25 -9.51 22.03
CA VAL A 251 -5.61 -10.82 21.79
C VAL A 251 -6.45 -12.00 22.31
N LYS A 252 -7.27 -11.78 23.36
CA LYS A 252 -8.18 -12.82 23.89
C LYS A 252 -9.53 -12.84 23.15
N ALA A 253 -9.99 -11.69 22.70
CA ALA A 253 -11.29 -11.57 22.01
C ALA A 253 -11.22 -12.00 20.53
N ALA A 254 -10.13 -11.68 19.84
CA ALA A 254 -9.98 -11.86 18.38
C ALA A 254 -8.82 -12.76 17.97
N GLY A 255 -8.03 -13.27 18.94
CA GLY A 255 -6.90 -14.14 18.63
C GLY A 255 -5.94 -13.57 17.60
N PRO A 256 -5.66 -14.28 16.50
CA PRO A 256 -4.74 -13.81 15.45
C PRO A 256 -5.16 -12.51 14.76
N ALA A 257 -6.44 -12.15 14.77
CA ALA A 257 -6.95 -10.91 14.17
C ALA A 257 -6.98 -9.72 15.16
N ALA A 258 -6.24 -9.81 16.26
CA ALA A 258 -6.28 -8.83 17.35
C ALA A 258 -5.97 -7.40 16.91
N PHE A 259 -4.98 -7.22 16.04
CA PHE A 259 -4.53 -5.90 15.60
C PHE A 259 -5.58 -5.16 14.79
N VAL A 260 -6.11 -5.76 13.73
CA VAL A 260 -7.17 -5.13 12.93
C VAL A 260 -8.46 -4.98 13.72
N THR A 261 -8.76 -5.90 14.64
CA THR A 261 -9.93 -5.78 15.53
C THR A 261 -9.78 -4.60 16.47
N TYR A 262 -8.61 -4.39 17.07
CA TYR A 262 -8.30 -3.21 17.88
C TYR A 262 -8.50 -1.93 17.06
N ILE A 263 -7.94 -1.83 15.86
CA ILE A 263 -8.09 -0.63 15.03
C ILE A 263 -9.56 -0.37 14.70
N ARG A 264 -10.32 -1.40 14.32
CA ARG A 264 -11.76 -1.28 14.04
C ARG A 264 -12.55 -0.80 15.27
N ALA A 265 -12.30 -1.42 16.41
CA ALA A 265 -13.07 -1.18 17.62
C ALA A 265 -12.73 0.15 18.31
N ILE A 266 -11.51 0.67 18.12
CA ILE A 266 -11.04 1.91 18.76
C ILE A 266 -10.89 3.02 17.73
N LEU A 267 -9.89 2.94 16.86
CA LEU A 267 -9.53 4.07 15.98
C LEU A 267 -10.63 4.36 14.95
N LEU A 268 -11.10 3.35 14.23
CA LEU A 268 -12.17 3.53 13.25
C LEU A 268 -13.47 3.98 13.89
N ARG A 269 -13.84 3.39 15.05
CA ARG A 269 -15.04 3.78 15.79
C ARG A 269 -15.01 5.24 16.19
N ASP A 270 -13.87 5.70 16.72
CA ASP A 270 -13.77 6.99 17.43
C ASP A 270 -13.37 8.14 16.48
N THR A 271 -12.60 7.86 15.41
CA THR A 271 -12.09 8.89 14.48
C THR A 271 -12.70 8.83 13.08
N GLY A 272 -13.33 7.71 12.71
CA GLY A 272 -14.35 7.67 11.64
C GLY A 272 -13.84 7.62 10.20
N ALA A 273 -12.60 7.18 9.91
CA ALA A 273 -12.10 7.04 8.52
C ALA A 273 -12.69 5.81 7.78
N THR A 274 -14.01 5.68 7.81
CA THR A 274 -14.72 4.55 7.22
C THR A 274 -14.80 4.67 5.69
N ILE A 275 -14.64 3.55 4.99
CA ILE A 275 -14.88 3.49 3.55
C ILE A 275 -16.39 3.43 3.26
N SER A 276 -16.85 4.03 2.17
CA SER A 276 -18.24 3.87 1.76
C SER A 276 -18.47 2.51 1.08
N PRO A 277 -19.68 1.92 1.15
CA PRO A 277 -19.97 0.66 0.43
C PRO A 277 -19.88 0.81 -1.09
N PHE A 278 -20.12 2.00 -1.65
CA PHE A 278 -19.90 2.28 -3.07
C PHE A 278 -18.43 2.23 -3.44
N ALA A 279 -17.55 2.82 -2.62
CA ALA A 279 -16.10 2.75 -2.84
C ALA A 279 -15.60 1.31 -2.71
N ALA A 280 -16.07 0.55 -1.70
CA ALA A 280 -15.74 -0.86 -1.55
C ALA A 280 -16.17 -1.69 -2.76
N PHE A 281 -17.36 -1.45 -3.31
CA PHE A 281 -17.84 -2.10 -4.53
C PHE A 281 -16.95 -1.78 -5.74
N LEU A 282 -16.58 -0.51 -5.96
CA LEU A 282 -15.68 -0.12 -7.06
C LEU A 282 -14.29 -0.76 -6.93
N LEU A 283 -13.76 -0.86 -5.71
CA LEU A 283 -12.50 -1.56 -5.47
C LEU A 283 -12.61 -3.05 -5.75
N LEU A 284 -13.71 -3.71 -5.36
CA LEU A 284 -13.97 -5.10 -5.71
C LEU A 284 -13.96 -5.33 -7.22
N GLN A 285 -14.61 -4.43 -8.00
CA GLN A 285 -14.57 -4.50 -9.47
C GLN A 285 -13.13 -4.39 -10.01
N GLY A 286 -12.30 -3.51 -9.45
CA GLY A 286 -10.90 -3.41 -9.80
C GLY A 286 -10.11 -4.68 -9.49
N ILE A 287 -10.33 -5.26 -8.32
CA ILE A 287 -9.61 -6.46 -7.87
C ILE A 287 -9.92 -7.68 -8.74
N GLU A 288 -11.13 -7.81 -9.24
CA GLU A 288 -11.54 -8.94 -10.10
C GLU A 288 -10.70 -9.08 -11.39
N THR A 289 -10.05 -8.00 -11.82
CA THR A 289 -9.15 -7.99 -12.99
C THR A 289 -7.69 -7.65 -12.63
N LEU A 290 -7.33 -7.73 -11.36
CA LEU A 290 -6.01 -7.29 -10.89
C LEU A 290 -4.87 -8.04 -11.59
N SER A 291 -4.91 -9.36 -11.63
CA SER A 291 -3.87 -10.19 -12.27
C SER A 291 -3.68 -9.82 -13.73
N LEU A 292 -4.77 -9.73 -14.50
CA LEU A 292 -4.73 -9.38 -15.94
C LEU A 292 -4.13 -7.99 -16.18
N ARG A 293 -4.47 -7.03 -15.33
CA ARG A 293 -3.93 -5.66 -15.43
C ARG A 293 -2.45 -5.63 -15.10
N LEU A 294 -2.03 -6.28 -14.01
CA LEU A 294 -0.63 -6.28 -13.58
C LEU A 294 0.28 -7.00 -14.58
N GLU A 295 -0.17 -8.08 -15.21
CA GLU A 295 0.56 -8.73 -16.31
C GLU A 295 0.78 -7.77 -17.47
N ARG A 296 -0.26 -7.05 -17.90
CA ARG A 296 -0.15 -6.07 -18.97
C ARG A 296 0.73 -4.88 -18.58
N HIS A 297 0.60 -4.35 -17.36
CA HIS A 297 1.48 -3.31 -16.83
C HIS A 297 2.96 -3.75 -16.88
N ALA A 298 3.26 -4.95 -16.38
CA ALA A 298 4.62 -5.49 -16.35
C ALA A 298 5.19 -5.69 -17.77
N GLU A 299 4.40 -6.25 -18.69
CA GLU A 299 4.79 -6.45 -20.09
C GLU A 299 5.11 -5.11 -20.77
N ASN A 300 4.20 -4.14 -20.66
CA ASN A 300 4.40 -2.81 -21.24
C ASN A 300 5.62 -2.11 -20.65
N THR A 301 5.77 -2.18 -19.32
CA THR A 301 6.91 -1.58 -18.60
C THR A 301 8.23 -2.12 -19.12
N ARG A 302 8.38 -3.43 -19.27
CA ARG A 302 9.60 -4.04 -19.80
C ARG A 302 9.97 -3.47 -21.16
N LYS A 303 8.99 -3.37 -22.08
CA LYS A 303 9.21 -2.82 -23.42
C LYS A 303 9.56 -1.33 -23.41
N VAL A 304 8.94 -0.56 -22.52
CA VAL A 304 9.26 0.87 -22.32
C VAL A 304 10.67 1.04 -21.76
N VAL A 305 11.06 0.23 -20.77
CA VAL A 305 12.41 0.25 -20.19
C VAL A 305 13.46 -0.08 -21.25
N GLU A 306 13.22 -1.11 -22.07
CA GLU A 306 14.11 -1.46 -23.19
C GLU A 306 14.25 -0.32 -24.20
N PHE A 307 13.13 0.33 -24.57
CA PHE A 307 13.13 1.47 -25.48
C PHE A 307 13.91 2.66 -24.90
N LEU A 308 13.65 3.03 -23.65
CA LEU A 308 14.32 4.16 -23.01
C LEU A 308 15.81 3.91 -22.79
N ALA A 309 16.21 2.69 -22.40
CA ALA A 309 17.61 2.34 -22.19
C ALA A 309 18.45 2.42 -23.46
N GLY A 310 17.85 2.17 -24.64
CA GLY A 310 18.49 2.32 -25.95
C GLY A 310 18.36 3.72 -26.57
N HIS A 311 17.62 4.64 -25.95
CA HIS A 311 17.30 5.91 -26.61
C HIS A 311 18.43 6.96 -26.44
N PRO A 312 18.90 7.62 -27.55
CA PRO A 312 20.06 8.51 -27.51
C PRO A 312 19.88 9.78 -26.66
N GLN A 313 18.63 10.20 -26.35
CA GLN A 313 18.32 11.36 -25.51
C GLN A 313 18.10 10.99 -24.03
N VAL A 314 18.22 9.72 -23.66
CA VAL A 314 18.14 9.26 -22.27
C VAL A 314 19.54 9.17 -21.68
N GLU A 315 19.74 9.73 -20.49
CA GLU A 315 20.99 9.60 -19.73
C GLU A 315 20.96 8.36 -18.86
N LYS A 316 19.85 8.09 -18.21
CA LYS A 316 19.69 6.99 -17.26
C LYS A 316 18.25 6.53 -17.21
N VAL A 317 18.06 5.24 -17.10
CA VAL A 317 16.77 4.63 -16.69
C VAL A 317 16.95 4.03 -15.32
N ASN A 318 16.11 4.43 -14.37
CA ASN A 318 16.16 3.92 -13.01
C ASN A 318 15.07 2.86 -12.82
N HIS A 319 15.36 1.63 -13.27
CA HIS A 319 14.45 0.50 -13.19
C HIS A 319 15.17 -0.78 -12.75
N PRO A 320 14.68 -1.51 -11.73
CA PRO A 320 15.39 -2.63 -11.13
C PRO A 320 15.50 -3.88 -12.01
N SER A 321 14.81 -3.94 -13.15
CA SER A 321 15.02 -5.01 -14.13
C SER A 321 16.34 -4.90 -14.90
N LEU A 322 16.99 -3.73 -14.91
CA LEU A 322 18.27 -3.53 -15.58
C LEU A 322 19.39 -4.20 -14.78
N PRO A 323 20.31 -4.92 -15.46
CA PRO A 323 21.35 -5.70 -14.77
C PRO A 323 22.33 -4.88 -13.92
N ASP A 324 22.52 -3.61 -14.26
CA ASP A 324 23.39 -2.67 -13.55
C ASP A 324 22.70 -1.92 -12.39
N HIS A 325 21.40 -2.15 -12.21
CA HIS A 325 20.68 -1.55 -11.09
C HIS A 325 21.08 -2.21 -9.74
N PRO A 326 21.33 -1.45 -8.68
CA PRO A 326 21.76 -2.02 -7.40
C PRO A 326 20.80 -3.06 -6.83
N ASP A 327 19.50 -2.91 -7.07
CA ASP A 327 18.48 -3.82 -6.55
C ASP A 327 18.09 -4.93 -7.54
N HIS A 328 18.86 -5.14 -8.62
CA HIS A 328 18.51 -6.14 -9.63
C HIS A 328 18.33 -7.55 -9.05
N ALA A 329 19.20 -7.96 -8.14
CA ALA A 329 19.11 -9.27 -7.50
C ALA A 329 17.84 -9.40 -6.64
N LEU A 330 17.46 -8.36 -5.91
CA LEU A 330 16.23 -8.31 -5.11
C LEU A 330 14.98 -8.29 -6.01
N TYR A 331 15.05 -7.58 -7.14
CA TYR A 331 13.97 -7.61 -8.13
C TYR A 331 13.75 -9.02 -8.68
N GLN A 332 14.80 -9.74 -9.05
CA GLN A 332 14.68 -11.13 -9.49
C GLN A 332 14.12 -12.05 -8.40
N LYS A 333 14.50 -11.81 -7.14
CA LYS A 333 14.03 -12.59 -5.99
C LYS A 333 12.54 -12.37 -5.71
N TYR A 334 12.10 -11.11 -5.63
CA TYR A 334 10.77 -10.75 -5.14
C TYR A 334 9.72 -10.53 -6.23
N PHE A 335 10.14 -10.21 -7.45
CA PHE A 335 9.25 -9.88 -8.56
C PHE A 335 9.45 -10.77 -9.80
N PRO A 336 9.36 -12.11 -9.67
CA PRO A 336 9.57 -13.03 -10.80
C PRO A 336 8.53 -12.86 -11.92
N LYS A 337 7.37 -12.26 -11.63
CA LYS A 337 6.32 -11.92 -12.60
C LYS A 337 6.55 -10.56 -13.28
N GLY A 338 7.64 -9.86 -12.96
CA GLY A 338 7.83 -8.47 -13.33
C GLY A 338 7.20 -7.50 -12.34
N GLY A 339 7.24 -6.20 -12.63
CA GLY A 339 6.70 -5.16 -11.76
C GLY A 339 7.38 -3.82 -11.99
N ALA A 340 7.30 -2.95 -10.97
CA ALA A 340 7.90 -1.61 -11.00
C ALA A 340 7.42 -0.75 -12.18
N SER A 341 6.11 -0.80 -12.48
CA SER A 341 5.51 -0.01 -13.57
C SER A 341 5.55 1.50 -13.32
N ILE A 342 5.93 1.90 -12.10
CA ILE A 342 6.20 3.29 -11.73
C ILE A 342 7.70 3.39 -11.54
N PHE A 343 8.37 4.17 -12.38
CA PHE A 343 9.82 4.33 -12.33
C PHE A 343 10.24 5.69 -12.88
N THR A 344 11.52 6.02 -12.79
CA THR A 344 12.07 7.28 -13.28
C THR A 344 13.09 7.05 -14.37
N PHE A 345 13.24 8.06 -15.23
CA PHE A 345 14.38 8.17 -16.15
C PHE A 345 14.87 9.62 -16.19
N GLU A 346 16.11 9.81 -16.60
CA GLU A 346 16.74 11.12 -16.76
C GLU A 346 16.90 11.41 -18.26
N ILE A 347 16.30 12.48 -18.73
CA ILE A 347 16.48 12.95 -20.13
C ILE A 347 17.75 13.78 -20.24
N LYS A 348 18.45 13.75 -21.38
CA LYS A 348 19.58 14.66 -21.64
C LYS A 348 19.14 16.10 -21.65
N GLY A 349 19.85 16.95 -20.91
CA GLY A 349 19.52 18.36 -20.71
C GLY A 349 19.17 18.67 -19.28
N GLY A 350 18.20 19.51 -19.07
CA GLY A 350 17.75 19.97 -17.76
C GLY A 350 16.23 19.96 -17.60
N GLN A 351 15.74 20.82 -16.71
CA GLN A 351 14.32 20.98 -16.45
C GLN A 351 13.52 21.41 -17.69
N ALA A 352 14.10 22.27 -18.53
CA ALA A 352 13.40 22.77 -19.73
C ALA A 352 13.12 21.63 -20.73
N GLU A 353 14.09 20.74 -20.96
CA GLU A 353 13.95 19.57 -21.82
C GLU A 353 12.95 18.58 -21.22
N ALA A 354 12.99 18.34 -19.90
CA ALA A 354 12.05 17.48 -19.23
C ALA A 354 10.61 18.00 -19.33
N HIS A 355 10.38 19.31 -19.14
CA HIS A 355 9.07 19.92 -19.31
C HIS A 355 8.60 19.86 -20.77
N LYS A 356 9.48 20.18 -21.74
CA LYS A 356 9.14 20.13 -23.18
C LYS A 356 8.75 18.71 -23.61
N PHE A 357 9.47 17.70 -23.11
CA PHE A 357 9.12 16.30 -23.31
C PHE A 357 7.70 16.01 -22.77
N ILE A 358 7.47 16.29 -21.49
CA ILE A 358 6.19 16.01 -20.81
C ILE A 358 5.02 16.70 -21.51
N ASP A 359 5.15 18.00 -21.80
CA ASP A 359 4.08 18.83 -22.39
C ASP A 359 3.72 18.40 -23.82
N SER A 360 4.59 17.62 -24.48
CA SER A 360 4.38 17.13 -25.85
C SER A 360 3.66 15.77 -25.91
N LEU A 361 3.54 15.06 -24.77
CA LEU A 361 2.85 13.78 -24.70
C LEU A 361 1.34 13.96 -24.87
N LYS A 362 0.69 12.97 -25.48
CA LYS A 362 -0.76 12.98 -25.78
C LYS A 362 -1.52 11.86 -25.07
N ILE A 363 -0.86 10.71 -24.86
CA ILE A 363 -1.44 9.56 -24.17
C ILE A 363 -1.18 9.66 -22.68
N PHE A 364 0.05 10.00 -22.29
CA PHE A 364 0.40 10.17 -20.89
C PHE A 364 -0.28 11.39 -20.29
N SER A 365 -1.10 11.18 -19.26
CA SER A 365 -1.72 12.29 -18.54
C SER A 365 -0.77 12.88 -17.51
N LEU A 366 -0.56 14.19 -17.54
CA LEU A 366 0.21 14.93 -16.54
C LEU A 366 -0.65 15.16 -15.30
N LEU A 367 -0.39 14.41 -14.23
CA LEU A 367 -1.14 14.51 -12.97
C LEU A 367 -0.42 13.84 -11.80
N ALA A 368 -0.83 14.17 -10.57
CA ALA A 368 -0.27 13.65 -9.34
C ALA A 368 -0.92 12.32 -8.91
N ASN A 369 -0.92 11.31 -9.78
CA ASN A 369 -1.34 9.95 -9.47
C ASN A 369 -0.35 8.94 -10.07
N VAL A 370 -0.54 7.66 -9.78
CA VAL A 370 0.22 6.52 -10.30
C VAL A 370 -0.65 5.27 -10.28
N ALA A 371 -0.21 4.20 -10.95
CA ALA A 371 -0.86 2.90 -10.88
C ALA A 371 -2.31 2.89 -11.38
N ASP A 372 -2.57 3.66 -12.42
CA ASP A 372 -3.82 3.68 -13.19
C ASP A 372 -3.68 2.80 -14.43
N VAL A 373 -4.79 2.32 -14.97
CA VAL A 373 -4.81 1.61 -16.26
C VAL A 373 -4.35 2.49 -17.42
N LYS A 374 -4.40 3.83 -17.25
CA LYS A 374 -3.88 4.81 -18.20
C LYS A 374 -2.46 5.20 -17.82
N SER A 375 -1.63 5.43 -18.83
CA SER A 375 -0.26 5.93 -18.64
C SER A 375 -0.25 7.36 -18.11
N LEU A 376 0.60 7.59 -17.10
CA LEU A 376 0.71 8.87 -16.40
C LEU A 376 2.18 9.33 -16.37
N VAL A 377 2.37 10.65 -16.32
CA VAL A 377 3.68 11.30 -16.26
C VAL A 377 3.67 12.44 -15.26
N ILE A 378 4.82 12.69 -14.63
CA ILE A 378 5.01 13.87 -13.81
C ILE A 378 6.49 14.24 -13.73
N HIS A 379 6.80 15.53 -13.47
CA HIS A 379 8.13 16.02 -13.14
C HIS A 379 8.30 16.11 -11.62
N PRO A 380 8.96 15.15 -10.94
CA PRO A 380 8.97 15.08 -9.48
C PRO A 380 9.53 16.34 -8.81
N ALA A 381 10.64 16.88 -9.34
CA ALA A 381 11.35 18.01 -8.73
C ALA A 381 10.49 19.28 -8.59
N THR A 382 9.59 19.54 -9.55
CA THR A 382 8.73 20.75 -9.52
C THR A 382 7.31 20.50 -9.02
N THR A 383 6.99 19.25 -8.61
CA THR A 383 5.63 18.87 -8.22
C THR A 383 5.60 18.09 -6.91
N THR A 384 5.68 16.77 -6.97
CA THR A 384 5.52 15.89 -5.79
C THR A 384 6.62 16.04 -4.74
N HIS A 385 7.77 16.59 -5.11
CA HIS A 385 8.93 16.81 -4.23
C HIS A 385 9.39 18.28 -4.22
N SER A 386 8.53 19.20 -4.67
CA SER A 386 8.88 20.63 -4.80
C SER A 386 9.19 21.35 -3.48
N GLN A 387 8.83 20.74 -2.34
CA GLN A 387 9.17 21.28 -1.02
C GLN A 387 10.60 20.88 -0.56
N LEU A 388 11.28 19.98 -1.28
CA LEU A 388 12.64 19.55 -0.95
C LEU A 388 13.69 20.48 -1.56
N GLU A 389 14.77 20.75 -0.83
CA GLU A 389 15.92 21.45 -1.36
C GLU A 389 16.70 20.57 -2.35
N GLU A 390 17.53 21.18 -3.20
CA GLU A 390 18.31 20.49 -4.25
C GLU A 390 19.17 19.34 -3.69
N LYS A 391 19.76 19.55 -2.52
CA LYS A 391 20.54 18.51 -1.83
C LYS A 391 19.66 17.31 -1.39
N GLU A 392 18.46 17.59 -0.92
CA GLU A 392 17.51 16.58 -0.48
C GLU A 392 16.93 15.81 -1.67
N LEU A 393 16.62 16.50 -2.78
CA LEU A 393 16.25 15.87 -4.05
C LEU A 393 17.35 14.91 -4.52
N GLY A 394 18.61 15.36 -4.50
CA GLY A 394 19.78 14.53 -4.86
C GLY A 394 19.92 13.29 -3.97
N ASN A 395 19.65 13.40 -2.66
CA ASN A 395 19.66 12.27 -1.74
C ASN A 395 18.57 11.22 -2.05
N GLN A 396 17.51 11.64 -2.72
CA GLN A 396 16.43 10.77 -3.21
C GLN A 396 16.61 10.35 -4.67
N GLY A 397 17.76 10.67 -5.29
CA GLY A 397 18.04 10.34 -6.68
C GLY A 397 17.18 11.12 -7.69
N ILE A 398 16.65 12.28 -7.31
CA ILE A 398 15.83 13.15 -8.15
C ILE A 398 16.69 14.33 -8.62
N ARG A 399 16.74 14.55 -9.92
CA ARG A 399 17.42 15.68 -10.57
C ARG A 399 16.43 16.54 -11.32
N GLN A 400 16.88 17.70 -11.85
CA GLN A 400 16.04 18.60 -12.62
C GLN A 400 15.61 18.03 -13.98
N ASN A 401 16.28 17.00 -14.48
CA ASN A 401 15.93 16.29 -15.69
C ASN A 401 15.26 14.93 -15.45
N THR A 402 14.86 14.65 -14.21
CA THR A 402 14.17 13.40 -13.84
C THR A 402 12.69 13.47 -14.20
N ILE A 403 12.22 12.47 -14.92
CA ILE A 403 10.80 12.27 -15.29
C ILE A 403 10.32 10.97 -14.66
N ARG A 404 9.17 10.99 -13.99
CA ARG A 404 8.50 9.79 -13.48
C ARG A 404 7.40 9.37 -14.41
N LEU A 405 7.42 8.10 -14.81
CA LEU A 405 6.36 7.44 -15.57
C LEU A 405 5.58 6.48 -14.67
N SER A 406 4.30 6.31 -14.96
CA SER A 406 3.45 5.21 -14.51
C SER A 406 2.86 4.58 -15.77
N ILE A 407 3.36 3.40 -16.14
CA ILE A 407 2.99 2.76 -17.40
C ILE A 407 1.65 2.07 -17.27
N GLY A 408 0.74 2.40 -18.18
CA GLY A 408 -0.62 1.88 -18.25
C GLY A 408 -0.74 0.58 -19.07
N THR A 409 -1.98 0.28 -19.44
CA THR A 409 -2.36 -0.96 -20.14
C THR A 409 -2.72 -0.73 -21.61
N GLU A 410 -2.46 0.45 -22.16
CA GLU A 410 -2.68 0.80 -23.56
C GLU A 410 -1.85 -0.11 -24.49
N HIS A 411 -2.13 -0.04 -25.79
CA HIS A 411 -1.32 -0.77 -26.76
C HIS A 411 0.14 -0.25 -26.74
N ILE A 412 1.08 -1.16 -26.67
CA ILE A 412 2.50 -0.80 -26.47
C ILE A 412 3.05 0.11 -27.57
N ASP A 413 2.68 -0.12 -28.83
CA ASP A 413 3.17 0.69 -29.94
C ASP A 413 2.71 2.15 -29.82
N ASP A 414 1.51 2.38 -29.30
CA ASP A 414 0.98 3.72 -29.05
C ASP A 414 1.75 4.41 -27.92
N ILE A 415 2.04 3.68 -26.81
CA ILE A 415 2.89 4.18 -25.72
C ILE A 415 4.27 4.59 -26.24
N LEU A 416 4.93 3.71 -27.01
CA LEU A 416 6.27 3.97 -27.54
C LEU A 416 6.26 5.13 -28.54
N ALA A 417 5.24 5.22 -29.39
CA ALA A 417 5.09 6.33 -30.33
C ALA A 417 4.88 7.67 -29.60
N ASP A 418 4.12 7.69 -28.52
CA ASP A 418 3.92 8.92 -27.72
C ASP A 418 5.21 9.35 -27.01
N LEU A 419 5.97 8.42 -26.43
CA LEU A 419 7.29 8.71 -25.88
C LEU A 419 8.26 9.25 -26.95
N GLN A 420 8.25 8.69 -28.15
CA GLN A 420 9.04 9.17 -29.27
C GLN A 420 8.66 10.61 -29.67
N ASN A 421 7.35 10.93 -29.72
CA ASN A 421 6.87 12.30 -29.96
C ASN A 421 7.42 13.29 -28.92
N GLY A 422 7.48 12.89 -27.64
CA GLY A 422 8.10 13.68 -26.59
C GLY A 422 9.57 13.98 -26.86
N PHE A 423 10.35 12.97 -27.28
CA PHE A 423 11.77 13.14 -27.64
C PHE A 423 11.97 13.98 -28.89
N ASP A 424 11.12 13.82 -29.89
CA ASP A 424 11.20 14.62 -31.13
C ASP A 424 10.92 16.09 -30.86
N ALA A 425 9.96 16.38 -29.97
CA ALA A 425 9.70 17.74 -29.54
C ALA A 425 10.91 18.41 -28.86
N VAL A 426 11.67 17.67 -28.05
CA VAL A 426 12.88 18.22 -27.40
C VAL A 426 13.97 18.54 -28.42
N ARG A 427 14.08 17.82 -29.55
CA ARG A 427 15.05 18.07 -30.62
C ARG A 427 14.68 19.27 -31.49
N ALA A 428 13.39 19.55 -31.64
CA ALA A 428 12.89 20.67 -32.45
C ALA A 428 13.07 22.01 -31.72
#